data_b1e5ed5cfe0026a80580ccfce263e332
#
_entry.id   b1e5ed5cfe0026a80580ccfce263e332
#
_cell.length_a   1.000
_cell.length_b   1.000
_cell.length_c   1.000
_cell.angle_alpha   90.00
_cell.angle_beta   90.00
_cell.angle_gamma   90.00
#
_symmetry.space_group_name_H-M   'P 1'
#
loop_
_entity.id
_entity.type
_entity.pdbx_description
1 polymer ?
#
loop_
_entity_poly.entity_id
_entity_poly.type
_entity_poly.pdbx_seq_one_letter_code
_entity_poly.pdbx_strand_id
1 'polypeptide(L)'
;MAGEDSRFIPLVFTELPEDEMYRRAMDFHEVMDKRRTTRHFSSREVSAELIETAVKTAGTAPSGAHLQPWTFVAISNPDLKMRIRRAAEEEEEKFYAERM
;
A
#
# COMPACT_ATOMS: atom_id res chain seq x y z
N MET A 1 33.89 16.18 -14.59
CA MET A 1 32.77 16.16 -15.48
C MET A 1 31.63 16.99 -14.93
N ALA A 2 31.27 17.98 -15.67
CA ALA A 2 30.14 18.82 -15.28
C ALA A 2 28.86 17.98 -15.38
N GLY A 3 28.23 17.71 -14.32
CA GLY A 3 26.98 16.97 -14.35
C GLY A 3 26.78 15.97 -13.24
N GLU A 4 27.80 15.76 -12.45
CA GLU A 4 27.64 14.92 -11.26
C GLU A 4 27.10 15.76 -10.12
N ASP A 5 25.78 15.91 -10.11
CA ASP A 5 25.09 16.49 -8.97
C ASP A 5 24.63 15.35 -8.08
N SER A 6 25.11 15.33 -6.83
CA SER A 6 24.77 14.29 -5.85
C SER A 6 23.29 14.22 -5.48
N ARG A 7 22.52 15.26 -5.86
CA ARG A 7 21.06 15.28 -5.65
C ARG A 7 20.28 14.43 -6.65
N PHE A 8 20.94 14.01 -7.73
CA PHE A 8 20.32 13.25 -8.81
C PHE A 8 21.05 11.92 -8.99
N ILE A 9 20.30 10.88 -9.22
CA ILE A 9 20.81 9.58 -9.59
C ILE A 9 20.42 9.30 -11.05
N PRO A 10 21.24 8.61 -11.82
CA PRO A 10 20.89 8.24 -13.18
C PRO A 10 19.63 7.38 -13.22
N LEU A 11 18.76 7.65 -14.17
CA LEU A 11 17.61 6.77 -14.43
C LEU A 11 18.14 5.50 -15.11
N VAL A 12 17.94 4.39 -14.44
CA VAL A 12 18.27 3.07 -14.99
C VAL A 12 16.97 2.35 -15.30
N PHE A 13 16.75 2.04 -16.54
CA PHE A 13 15.55 1.30 -16.96
C PHE A 13 15.88 0.37 -18.12
N THR A 14 15.09 -0.67 -18.26
CA THR A 14 15.21 -1.61 -19.37
C THR A 14 14.10 -1.32 -20.36
N GLU A 15 14.49 -1.01 -21.60
CA GLU A 15 13.53 -0.88 -22.68
C GLU A 15 13.06 -2.27 -23.09
N LEU A 16 11.76 -2.47 -23.14
CA LEU A 16 11.15 -3.74 -23.49
C LEU A 16 10.66 -3.72 -24.93
N PRO A 17 10.71 -4.86 -25.63
CA PRO A 17 10.00 -4.99 -26.91
C PRO A 17 8.51 -4.71 -26.75
N GLU A 18 7.88 -4.21 -27.79
CA GLU A 18 6.46 -3.82 -27.76
C GLU A 18 5.53 -4.97 -27.38
N ASP A 19 5.81 -6.18 -27.87
CA ASP A 19 5.05 -7.38 -27.53
C ASP A 19 5.12 -7.70 -26.03
N GLU A 20 6.29 -7.53 -25.41
CA GLU A 20 6.47 -7.71 -23.97
C GLU A 20 5.77 -6.62 -23.16
N MET A 21 5.80 -5.37 -23.64
CA MET A 21 5.03 -4.27 -23.03
C MET A 21 3.55 -4.60 -23.01
N TYR A 22 3.02 -5.07 -24.13
CA TYR A 22 1.62 -5.45 -24.25
C TYR A 22 1.25 -6.59 -23.31
N ARG A 23 2.09 -7.62 -23.25
CA ARG A 23 1.87 -8.76 -22.33
C ARG A 23 1.80 -8.32 -20.88
N ARG A 24 2.74 -7.49 -20.45
CA ARG A 24 2.74 -6.97 -19.07
C ARG A 24 1.54 -6.10 -18.77
N ALA A 25 1.13 -5.28 -19.72
CA ALA A 25 -0.06 -4.45 -19.58
C ALA A 25 -1.32 -5.29 -19.43
N MET A 26 -1.44 -6.35 -20.23
CA MET A 26 -2.58 -7.26 -20.14
C MET A 26 -2.61 -8.03 -18.83
N ASP A 27 -1.44 -8.51 -18.36
CA ASP A 27 -1.32 -9.20 -17.07
C ASP A 27 -1.75 -8.27 -15.93
N PHE A 28 -1.28 -7.03 -15.94
CA PHE A 28 -1.65 -6.04 -14.94
C PHE A 28 -3.16 -5.73 -15.00
N HIS A 29 -3.70 -5.54 -16.19
CA HIS A 29 -5.13 -5.32 -16.36
C HIS A 29 -5.95 -6.49 -15.77
N GLU A 30 -5.54 -7.71 -16.03
CA GLU A 30 -6.23 -8.90 -15.52
C GLU A 30 -6.24 -8.93 -13.97
N VAL A 31 -5.10 -8.63 -13.36
CA VAL A 31 -5.01 -8.56 -11.90
C VAL A 31 -5.93 -7.48 -11.34
N MET A 32 -5.93 -6.31 -11.94
CA MET A 32 -6.76 -5.19 -11.49
C MET A 32 -8.25 -5.44 -11.72
N ASP A 33 -8.59 -6.10 -12.82
CA ASP A 33 -9.98 -6.42 -13.16
C ASP A 33 -10.60 -7.42 -12.18
N LYS A 34 -9.79 -8.29 -11.60
CA LYS A 34 -10.23 -9.24 -10.58
C LYS A 34 -10.38 -8.65 -9.19
N ARG A 35 -9.83 -7.46 -8.96
CA ARG A 35 -9.94 -6.79 -7.66
C ARG A 35 -11.39 -6.52 -7.31
N ARG A 36 -11.75 -6.78 -6.08
CA ARG A 36 -13.09 -6.51 -5.55
C ARG A 36 -12.97 -5.83 -4.18
N THR A 37 -13.97 -5.06 -3.83
CA THR A 37 -14.11 -4.52 -2.49
C THR A 37 -14.48 -5.67 -1.55
N THR A 38 -13.51 -6.12 -0.76
CA THR A 38 -13.68 -7.21 0.17
C THR A 38 -13.71 -6.68 1.59
N ARG A 39 -14.76 -7.01 2.34
CA ARG A 39 -14.95 -6.56 3.73
C ARG A 39 -15.04 -7.71 4.72
N HIS A 40 -15.23 -8.92 4.23
CA HIS A 40 -15.29 -10.11 5.06
C HIS A 40 -14.08 -10.97 4.77
N PHE A 41 -13.31 -11.24 5.81
CA PHE A 41 -12.06 -11.99 5.69
C PHE A 41 -12.14 -13.25 6.54
N SER A 42 -11.41 -14.28 6.13
CA SER A 42 -11.27 -15.49 6.93
C SER A 42 -10.37 -15.24 8.13
N SER A 43 -10.41 -16.16 9.10
CA SER A 43 -9.50 -16.14 10.25
C SER A 43 -8.11 -16.69 9.94
N ARG A 44 -7.85 -17.06 8.69
CA ARG A 44 -6.57 -17.61 8.26
C ARG A 44 -5.45 -16.61 8.51
N GLU A 45 -4.37 -17.08 9.12
CA GLU A 45 -3.21 -16.24 9.38
C GLU A 45 -2.47 -15.86 8.10
N VAL A 46 -1.92 -14.67 8.09
CA VAL A 46 -1.08 -14.14 7.03
C VAL A 46 0.35 -14.09 7.53
N SER A 47 1.31 -14.58 6.74
CA SER A 47 2.70 -14.57 7.15
C SER A 47 3.25 -13.15 7.30
N ALA A 48 4.15 -12.97 8.26
CA ALA A 48 4.80 -11.67 8.49
C ALA A 48 5.56 -11.19 7.25
N GLU A 49 6.13 -12.09 6.48
CA GLU A 49 6.86 -11.74 5.26
C GLU A 49 5.97 -11.10 4.20
N LEU A 50 4.73 -11.56 4.07
CA LEU A 50 3.77 -10.96 3.15
C LEU A 50 3.37 -9.56 3.61
N ILE A 51 3.19 -9.37 4.91
CA ILE A 51 2.89 -8.05 5.49
C ILE A 51 4.05 -7.09 5.24
N GLU A 52 5.28 -7.53 5.49
CA GLU A 52 6.47 -6.72 5.22
C GLU A 52 6.57 -6.31 3.76
N THR A 53 6.32 -7.23 2.84
CA THR A 53 6.36 -6.95 1.40
C THR A 53 5.30 -5.94 1.00
N ALA A 54 4.10 -6.06 1.55
CA ALA A 54 3.03 -5.10 1.31
C ALA A 54 3.40 -3.70 1.81
N VAL A 55 3.98 -3.61 3.00
CA VAL A 55 4.43 -2.34 3.59
C VAL A 55 5.56 -1.73 2.75
N LYS A 56 6.54 -2.52 2.34
CA LYS A 56 7.61 -2.06 1.44
C LYS A 56 7.05 -1.52 0.13
N THR A 57 6.05 -2.19 -0.42
CA THR A 57 5.39 -1.74 -1.65
C THR A 57 4.70 -0.40 -1.44
N ALA A 58 3.95 -0.25 -0.36
CA ALA A 58 3.30 1.00 -0.01
C ALA A 58 4.32 2.13 0.20
N GLY A 59 5.47 1.80 0.79
CA GLY A 59 6.56 2.75 1.05
C GLY A 59 7.25 3.28 -0.22
N THR A 60 7.00 2.70 -1.39
CA THR A 60 7.55 3.21 -2.65
C THR A 60 6.77 4.41 -3.20
N ALA A 61 5.66 4.78 -2.56
CA ALA A 61 4.85 5.90 -3.02
C ALA A 61 5.67 7.20 -3.02
N PRO A 62 5.45 8.09 -3.98
CA PRO A 62 6.14 9.39 -4.00
C PRO A 62 5.65 10.28 -2.85
N SER A 63 6.52 11.18 -2.41
CA SER A 63 6.19 12.17 -1.38
C SER A 63 6.86 13.50 -1.68
N GLY A 64 6.30 14.58 -1.16
CA GLY A 64 6.87 15.91 -1.32
C GLY A 64 8.29 15.97 -0.75
N ALA A 65 9.24 16.45 -1.55
CA ALA A 65 10.66 16.54 -1.20
C ALA A 65 11.27 15.21 -0.70
N HIS A 66 10.68 14.09 -1.07
CA HIS A 66 11.11 12.76 -0.67
C HIS A 66 11.19 12.60 0.87
N LEU A 67 10.30 13.26 1.59
CA LEU A 67 10.29 13.22 3.05
C LEU A 67 9.77 11.90 3.62
N GLN A 68 8.97 11.18 2.85
CA GLN A 68 8.37 9.90 3.24
C GLN A 68 7.78 9.94 4.66
N PRO A 69 6.78 10.79 4.93
CA PRO A 69 6.33 11.10 6.28
C PRO A 69 5.45 10.04 6.93
N TRP A 70 5.33 8.89 6.33
CA TRP A 70 4.49 7.81 6.84
C TRP A 70 5.22 6.89 7.80
N THR A 71 4.44 6.32 8.69
CA THR A 71 4.85 5.24 9.56
C THR A 71 3.80 4.14 9.46
N PHE A 72 4.23 2.92 9.19
CA PHE A 72 3.34 1.77 9.09
C PHE A 72 3.39 0.97 10.38
N VAL A 73 2.23 0.64 10.92
CA VAL A 73 2.12 -0.19 12.11
C VAL A 73 1.28 -1.42 11.77
N ALA A 74 1.87 -2.59 11.87
CA ALA A 74 1.18 -3.86 11.65
C ALA A 74 0.75 -4.45 12.99
N ILE A 75 -0.52 -4.80 13.11
CA ILE A 75 -1.09 -5.29 14.37
C ILE A 75 -1.67 -6.67 14.15
N SER A 76 -1.18 -7.65 14.92
CA SER A 76 -1.66 -9.03 14.88
C SER A 76 -2.36 -9.47 16.16
N ASN A 77 -2.15 -8.77 17.28
CA ASN A 77 -2.75 -9.14 18.57
C ASN A 77 -4.28 -9.00 18.52
N PRO A 78 -5.04 -10.07 18.78
CA PRO A 78 -6.50 -10.01 18.69
C PRO A 78 -7.16 -9.02 19.67
N ASP A 79 -6.63 -8.91 20.87
CA ASP A 79 -7.16 -8.00 21.89
C ASP A 79 -6.96 -6.54 21.49
N LEU A 80 -5.77 -6.24 20.95
CA LEU A 80 -5.47 -4.90 20.47
C LEU A 80 -6.32 -4.54 19.24
N LYS A 81 -6.50 -5.48 18.33
CA LYS A 81 -7.40 -5.28 17.17
C LYS A 81 -8.83 -4.96 17.64
N MET A 82 -9.35 -5.68 18.63
CA MET A 82 -10.66 -5.43 19.16
C MET A 82 -10.79 -4.06 19.81
N ARG A 83 -9.77 -3.63 20.55
CA ARG A 83 -9.74 -2.30 21.18
C ARG A 83 -9.75 -1.18 20.13
N ILE A 84 -8.97 -1.35 19.05
CA ILE A 84 -8.94 -0.40 17.95
C ILE A 84 -10.31 -0.34 17.27
N ARG A 85 -10.90 -1.48 16.99
CA ARG A 85 -12.22 -1.56 16.40
C ARG A 85 -13.28 -0.82 17.23
N ARG A 86 -13.29 -1.05 18.53
CA ARG A 86 -14.24 -0.38 19.44
C ARG A 86 -14.04 1.13 19.45
N ALA A 87 -12.80 1.58 19.49
CA ALA A 87 -12.50 3.01 19.46
C ALA A 87 -12.96 3.64 18.15
N ALA A 88 -12.74 2.97 17.01
CA ALA A 88 -13.17 3.45 15.71
C ALA A 88 -14.70 3.50 15.59
N GLU A 89 -15.39 2.48 16.09
CA GLU A 89 -16.85 2.42 16.09
C GLU A 89 -17.46 3.53 16.95
N GLU A 90 -16.89 3.81 18.11
CA GLU A 90 -17.32 4.91 18.98
C GLU A 90 -17.18 6.27 18.30
N GLU A 91 -16.07 6.54 17.65
CA GLU A 91 -15.85 7.78 16.91
C GLU A 91 -16.79 7.91 15.72
N GLU A 92 -17.03 6.82 15.01
CA GLU A 92 -17.96 6.79 13.89
C GLU A 92 -19.40 7.09 14.37
N GLU A 93 -19.82 6.49 15.46
CA GLU A 93 -21.13 6.73 16.05
C GLU A 93 -21.32 8.18 16.44
N LYS A 94 -20.33 8.80 17.11
CA LYS A 94 -20.34 10.22 17.44
C LYS A 94 -20.42 11.10 16.20
N PHE A 95 -19.66 10.78 15.19
CA PHE A 95 -19.61 11.52 13.94
C PHE A 95 -20.99 11.55 13.27
N TYR A 96 -21.68 10.41 13.19
CA TYR A 96 -23.00 10.35 12.59
C TYR A 96 -24.08 11.00 13.49
N ALA A 97 -23.96 10.88 14.80
CA ALA A 97 -24.89 11.52 15.73
C ALA A 97 -24.83 13.06 15.67
N GLU A 98 -23.66 13.63 15.49
CA GLU A 98 -23.47 15.08 15.42
C GLU A 98 -23.85 15.68 14.05
N ARG A 99 -23.85 14.87 13.01
CA ARG A 99 -24.15 15.34 11.64
C ARG A 99 -25.60 15.13 11.20
N MET A 100 -26.33 14.36 11.94
CA MET A 100 -27.74 14.15 11.63
C MET A 100 -28.60 15.11 12.49
#